data_54a29967ffbac677a19b5a078e41ec21
#
_entry.id   54a29967ffbac677a19b5a078e41ec21
#
_cell.length_a   1.000
_cell.length_b   1.000
_cell.length_c   1.000
_cell.angle_alpha   90.00
_cell.angle_beta   90.00
_cell.angle_gamma   90.00
#
_symmetry.space_group_name_H-M   'P 1'
#
loop_
_entity.id
_entity.type
_entity.pdbx_description
1 polymer ?
#
loop_
_entity_poly.entity_id
_entity_poly.type
_entity_poly.pdbx_seq_one_letter_code
_entity_poly.pdbx_strand_id
1 'polypeptide(L)'
;MPNFEWKGVFPALLTPFTADDQVDLTMFEKNLDAQVDAGIHGIIIAGSLGEASTLTLAEKEALVKFSVSKLAGKIPVIMNIAEGATRDAVLQAKLAKEWGADGLMLLPPMRYKADDRETVEFFKEVARNTDLPIMIYNNPVDYKIDVTLDMFQELTEFPHINAIKESTRDVTNITRLKNRFGNRFAILCGVDPLTVEELALGADGLVAGLVDAFPKETVVMYNLVKAGKMDEAIAIYRWFMPLLELDIHPKLVQYIKLAAVQTGIGTEYVRAPRLPLVGEERERVLKVINDGIASRPKL
;
A
#
# COMPACT_ATOMS: atom_id res chain seq x y z
N MET A 1 19.64 -4.89 -11.65
CA MET A 1 19.13 -4.33 -10.39
C MET A 1 17.97 -3.43 -10.76
N PRO A 2 16.93 -3.34 -9.93
CA PRO A 2 15.81 -2.45 -10.23
C PRO A 2 16.33 -1.01 -10.35
N ASN A 3 15.75 -0.24 -11.29
CA ASN A 3 16.09 1.16 -11.51
C ASN A 3 15.41 2.11 -10.53
N PHE A 4 14.92 1.63 -9.37
CA PHE A 4 14.25 2.46 -8.39
C PHE A 4 14.65 2.10 -6.96
N GLU A 5 14.42 3.03 -6.03
CA GLU A 5 14.59 2.85 -4.59
C GLU A 5 13.24 2.73 -3.91
N TRP A 6 13.13 1.87 -2.91
CA TRP A 6 11.98 1.80 -2.01
C TRP A 6 12.01 2.99 -1.04
N LYS A 7 11.66 4.16 -1.54
CA LYS A 7 11.71 5.41 -0.77
C LYS A 7 10.61 6.36 -1.22
N GLY A 8 9.95 6.99 -0.26
CA GLY A 8 8.90 7.95 -0.59
C GLY A 8 7.49 7.43 -0.37
N VAL A 9 6.55 8.00 -1.07
CA VAL A 9 5.12 7.71 -0.96
C VAL A 9 4.71 6.74 -2.06
N PHE A 10 4.18 5.58 -1.66
CA PHE A 10 3.66 4.53 -2.54
C PHE A 10 2.17 4.33 -2.23
N PRO A 11 1.24 4.93 -2.98
CA PRO A 11 -0.18 4.61 -2.83
C PRO A 11 -0.45 3.13 -3.11
N ALA A 12 -1.21 2.49 -2.20
CA ALA A 12 -1.85 1.21 -2.46
C ALA A 12 -3.16 1.48 -3.20
N LEU A 13 -3.09 1.62 -4.52
CA LEU A 13 -4.18 2.15 -5.34
C LEU A 13 -5.50 1.39 -5.17
N LEU A 14 -6.57 2.15 -5.03
CA LEU A 14 -7.93 1.67 -5.15
C LEU A 14 -8.18 1.10 -6.56
N THR A 15 -9.03 0.08 -6.64
CA THR A 15 -9.62 -0.34 -7.92
C THR A 15 -11.02 0.25 -8.02
N PRO A 16 -11.24 1.31 -8.81
CA PRO A 16 -12.59 1.81 -9.03
C PRO A 16 -13.39 0.84 -9.89
N PHE A 17 -14.67 0.68 -9.54
CA PHE A 17 -15.63 -0.10 -10.31
C PHE A 17 -16.74 0.79 -10.82
N THR A 18 -17.40 0.33 -11.90
CA THR A 18 -18.65 0.88 -12.41
C THR A 18 -19.84 0.31 -11.64
N ALA A 19 -21.04 0.84 -11.88
CA ALA A 19 -22.27 0.35 -11.25
C ALA A 19 -22.65 -1.09 -11.68
N ASP A 20 -22.14 -1.55 -12.82
CA ASP A 20 -22.34 -2.88 -13.40
C ASP A 20 -21.12 -3.81 -13.14
N ASP A 21 -20.36 -3.53 -12.08
CA ASP A 21 -19.29 -4.38 -11.55
C ASP A 21 -18.08 -4.57 -12.48
N GLN A 22 -17.84 -3.65 -13.41
CA GLN A 22 -16.64 -3.65 -14.24
C GLN A 22 -15.54 -2.79 -13.63
N VAL A 23 -14.27 -3.07 -13.93
CA VAL A 23 -13.16 -2.18 -13.59
C VAL A 23 -13.30 -0.88 -14.41
N ASP A 24 -13.37 0.25 -13.71
CA ASP A 24 -13.44 1.58 -14.33
C ASP A 24 -12.03 2.13 -14.60
N LEU A 25 -11.47 1.78 -15.75
CA LEU A 25 -10.13 2.27 -16.14
C LEU A 25 -10.07 3.79 -16.33
N THR A 26 -11.18 4.44 -16.67
CA THR A 26 -11.23 5.90 -16.83
C THR A 26 -11.07 6.59 -15.48
N MET A 27 -11.78 6.12 -14.46
CA MET A 27 -11.64 6.65 -13.11
C MET A 27 -10.31 6.24 -12.49
N PHE A 28 -9.80 5.03 -12.79
CA PHE A 28 -8.47 4.59 -12.37
C PHE A 28 -7.39 5.52 -12.94
N GLU A 29 -7.45 5.86 -14.22
CA GLU A 29 -6.55 6.83 -14.86
C GLU A 29 -6.60 8.19 -14.18
N LYS A 30 -7.80 8.70 -13.91
CA LYS A 30 -7.98 9.99 -13.23
C LYS A 30 -7.35 10.02 -11.83
N ASN A 31 -7.51 8.94 -11.07
CA ASN A 31 -6.86 8.83 -9.77
C ASN A 31 -5.33 8.77 -9.93
N LEU A 32 -4.84 7.91 -10.83
CA LEU A 32 -3.41 7.77 -11.10
C LEU A 32 -2.77 9.10 -11.52
N ASP A 33 -3.42 9.88 -12.39
CA ASP A 33 -2.93 11.20 -12.79
C ASP A 33 -2.84 12.15 -11.57
N ALA A 34 -3.86 12.17 -10.70
CA ALA A 34 -3.84 12.97 -9.48
C ALA A 34 -2.69 12.58 -8.52
N GLN A 35 -2.38 11.28 -8.44
CA GLN A 35 -1.26 10.76 -7.65
C GLN A 35 0.09 11.23 -8.23
N VAL A 36 0.27 11.08 -9.55
CA VAL A 36 1.48 11.52 -10.26
C VAL A 36 1.70 13.03 -10.13
N ASP A 37 0.64 13.82 -10.31
CA ASP A 37 0.68 15.28 -10.18
C ASP A 37 1.03 15.74 -8.76
N ALA A 38 0.70 14.94 -7.76
CA ALA A 38 1.09 15.19 -6.37
C ALA A 38 2.56 14.86 -6.07
N GLY A 39 3.24 14.14 -6.96
CA GLY A 39 4.64 13.78 -6.81
C GLY A 39 4.89 12.51 -6.00
N ILE A 40 4.04 11.49 -6.14
CA ILE A 40 4.29 10.16 -5.56
C ILE A 40 5.54 9.50 -6.14
N HIS A 41 6.05 8.47 -5.48
CA HIS A 41 7.34 7.85 -5.81
C HIS A 41 7.22 6.45 -6.43
N GLY A 42 6.05 5.86 -6.41
CA GLY A 42 5.70 4.58 -7.02
C GLY A 42 4.24 4.26 -6.75
N ILE A 43 3.73 3.16 -7.29
CA ILE A 43 2.35 2.70 -7.05
C ILE A 43 2.32 1.21 -6.72
N ILE A 44 1.33 0.79 -5.91
CA ILE A 44 1.06 -0.61 -5.64
C ILE A 44 -0.35 -0.96 -6.15
N ILE A 45 -0.42 -1.98 -7.02
CA ILE A 45 -1.65 -2.44 -7.66
C ILE A 45 -2.10 -3.76 -7.06
N ALA A 46 -3.40 -3.97 -7.00
CA ALA A 46 -4.04 -5.17 -6.49
C ALA A 46 -3.64 -5.48 -5.03
N GLY A 47 -3.47 -4.44 -4.20
CA GLY A 47 -3.35 -4.58 -2.75
C GLY A 47 -4.70 -4.90 -2.08
N SER A 48 -4.70 -5.01 -0.75
CA SER A 48 -5.94 -5.23 0.02
C SER A 48 -6.93 -4.08 -0.18
N LEU A 49 -6.45 -2.83 -0.22
CA LEU A 49 -7.23 -1.64 -0.52
C LEU A 49 -7.74 -1.66 -1.97
N GLY A 50 -6.94 -2.16 -2.91
CA GLY A 50 -7.33 -2.36 -4.31
C GLY A 50 -8.22 -3.58 -4.55
N GLU A 51 -8.80 -4.17 -3.49
CA GLU A 51 -9.74 -5.29 -3.54
C GLU A 51 -9.19 -6.55 -4.23
N ALA A 52 -7.89 -6.85 -4.04
CA ALA A 52 -7.20 -7.99 -4.66
C ALA A 52 -7.95 -9.32 -4.60
N SER A 53 -8.69 -9.56 -3.49
CA SER A 53 -9.45 -10.80 -3.26
C SER A 53 -10.66 -10.98 -4.19
N THR A 54 -11.08 -9.93 -4.89
CA THR A 54 -12.24 -9.94 -5.78
C THR A 54 -11.87 -9.70 -7.25
N LEU A 55 -10.58 -9.41 -7.52
CA LEU A 55 -10.07 -9.23 -8.87
C LEU A 55 -9.75 -10.59 -9.53
N THR A 56 -10.18 -10.75 -10.75
CA THR A 56 -9.72 -11.83 -11.63
C THR A 56 -8.27 -11.59 -12.07
N LEU A 57 -7.60 -12.63 -12.51
CA LEU A 57 -6.24 -12.51 -13.04
C LEU A 57 -6.17 -11.58 -14.26
N ALA A 58 -7.18 -11.62 -15.13
CA ALA A 58 -7.28 -10.74 -16.30
C ALA A 58 -7.43 -9.26 -15.91
N GLU A 59 -8.16 -8.95 -14.83
CA GLU A 59 -8.29 -7.59 -14.33
C GLU A 59 -6.99 -7.09 -13.70
N LYS A 60 -6.27 -7.96 -12.95
CA LYS A 60 -4.93 -7.63 -12.44
C LYS A 60 -3.96 -7.34 -13.60
N GLU A 61 -3.96 -8.16 -14.64
CA GLU A 61 -3.18 -7.94 -15.86
C GLU A 61 -3.50 -6.60 -16.52
N ALA A 62 -4.78 -6.29 -16.70
CA ALA A 62 -5.22 -5.04 -17.31
C ALA A 62 -4.75 -3.82 -16.52
N LEU A 63 -4.89 -3.82 -15.20
CA LEU A 63 -4.46 -2.74 -14.32
C LEU A 63 -2.93 -2.55 -14.36
N VAL A 64 -2.15 -3.64 -14.29
CA VAL A 64 -0.69 -3.57 -14.33
C VAL A 64 -0.22 -3.05 -15.68
N LYS A 65 -0.66 -3.65 -16.80
CA LYS A 65 -0.27 -3.22 -18.14
C LYS A 65 -0.68 -1.80 -18.46
N PHE A 66 -1.89 -1.38 -18.03
CA PHE A 66 -2.34 -0.01 -18.17
C PHE A 66 -1.39 0.95 -17.45
N SER A 67 -1.05 0.67 -16.19
CA SER A 67 -0.18 1.52 -15.38
C SER A 67 1.24 1.58 -15.92
N VAL A 68 1.82 0.44 -16.32
CA VAL A 68 3.16 0.37 -16.95
C VAL A 68 3.19 1.23 -18.21
N SER A 69 2.18 1.10 -19.07
CA SER A 69 2.07 1.90 -20.30
C SER A 69 1.92 3.40 -20.02
N LYS A 70 1.04 3.76 -19.07
CA LYS A 70 0.75 5.15 -18.72
C LYS A 70 1.94 5.85 -18.08
N LEU A 71 2.62 5.16 -17.17
CA LEU A 71 3.76 5.73 -16.42
C LEU A 71 5.07 5.71 -17.21
N ALA A 72 5.20 4.79 -18.18
CA ALA A 72 6.35 4.72 -19.10
C ALA A 72 7.70 4.80 -18.37
N GLY A 73 7.85 4.13 -17.23
CA GLY A 73 9.08 4.05 -16.45
C GLY A 73 9.40 5.29 -15.60
N LYS A 74 8.50 6.28 -15.50
CA LYS A 74 8.73 7.49 -14.69
C LYS A 74 8.76 7.20 -13.18
N ILE A 75 7.88 6.32 -12.74
CA ILE A 75 7.80 5.81 -11.37
C ILE A 75 7.50 4.30 -11.40
N PRO A 76 7.96 3.49 -10.42
CA PRO A 76 7.79 2.04 -10.42
C PRO A 76 6.33 1.62 -10.22
N VAL A 77 5.97 0.54 -10.92
CA VAL A 77 4.69 -0.17 -10.79
C VAL A 77 4.93 -1.47 -10.02
N ILE A 78 4.36 -1.58 -8.84
CA ILE A 78 4.50 -2.74 -7.96
C ILE A 78 3.21 -3.54 -7.99
N MET A 79 3.31 -4.85 -8.26
CA MET A 79 2.17 -5.75 -8.15
C MET A 79 2.13 -6.40 -6.78
N ASN A 80 0.98 -6.34 -6.12
CA ASN A 80 0.77 -7.07 -4.88
C ASN A 80 0.35 -8.52 -5.16
N ILE A 81 0.90 -9.46 -4.37
CA ILE A 81 0.56 -10.89 -4.39
C ILE A 81 0.02 -11.28 -3.01
N ALA A 82 -1.22 -11.78 -2.98
CA ALA A 82 -1.96 -12.16 -1.77
C ALA A 82 -2.59 -13.54 -1.95
N GLU A 83 -1.75 -14.56 -2.19
CA GLU A 83 -2.20 -15.91 -2.50
C GLU A 83 -1.98 -16.89 -1.32
N GLY A 84 -2.92 -17.79 -1.12
CA GLY A 84 -2.83 -18.80 -0.07
C GLY A 84 -1.99 -20.01 -0.43
N ALA A 85 -1.73 -20.27 -1.71
CA ALA A 85 -0.92 -21.38 -2.18
C ALA A 85 0.38 -20.87 -2.81
N THR A 86 1.51 -21.47 -2.43
CA THR A 86 2.84 -21.10 -2.93
C THR A 86 2.91 -21.14 -4.46
N ARG A 87 2.34 -22.18 -5.09
CA ARG A 87 2.32 -22.29 -6.56
C ARG A 87 1.63 -21.13 -7.26
N ASP A 88 0.56 -20.61 -6.66
CA ASP A 88 -0.23 -19.51 -7.23
C ASP A 88 0.50 -18.18 -7.04
N ALA A 89 1.19 -18.01 -5.91
CA ALA A 89 2.07 -16.86 -5.67
C ALA A 89 3.26 -16.82 -6.65
N VAL A 90 3.90 -17.98 -6.89
CA VAL A 90 4.96 -18.14 -7.88
C VAL A 90 4.46 -17.84 -9.30
N LEU A 91 3.27 -18.32 -9.66
CA LEU A 91 2.66 -18.02 -10.95
C LEU A 91 2.44 -16.51 -11.10
N GLN A 92 1.86 -15.85 -10.11
CA GLN A 92 1.62 -14.41 -10.17
C GLN A 92 2.92 -13.58 -10.19
N ALA A 93 3.97 -14.04 -9.52
CA ALA A 93 5.28 -13.38 -9.59
C ALA A 93 5.88 -13.42 -11.01
N LYS A 94 5.74 -14.54 -11.73
CA LYS A 94 6.16 -14.66 -13.13
C LYS A 94 5.32 -13.78 -14.05
N LEU A 95 3.99 -13.83 -13.91
CA LEU A 95 3.09 -12.99 -14.69
C LEU A 95 3.30 -11.49 -14.44
N ALA A 96 3.53 -11.07 -13.20
CA ALA A 96 3.84 -9.67 -12.90
C ALA A 96 5.05 -9.16 -13.70
N LYS A 97 6.11 -9.97 -13.78
CA LYS A 97 7.28 -9.66 -14.60
C LYS A 97 6.94 -9.60 -16.10
N GLU A 98 6.15 -10.55 -16.61
CA GLU A 98 5.71 -10.56 -18.01
C GLU A 98 4.83 -9.36 -18.35
N TRP A 99 4.03 -8.87 -17.40
CA TRP A 99 3.19 -7.68 -17.57
C TRP A 99 3.96 -6.36 -17.43
N GLY A 100 5.23 -6.43 -17.05
CA GLY A 100 6.14 -5.28 -16.95
C GLY A 100 6.17 -4.59 -15.59
N ALA A 101 5.70 -5.24 -14.53
CA ALA A 101 5.84 -4.69 -13.17
C ALA A 101 7.32 -4.56 -12.79
N ASP A 102 7.66 -3.51 -12.06
CA ASP A 102 9.01 -3.22 -11.60
C ASP A 102 9.39 -3.92 -10.29
N GLY A 103 8.40 -4.38 -9.53
CA GLY A 103 8.59 -5.06 -8.26
C GLY A 103 7.32 -5.73 -7.74
N LEU A 104 7.46 -6.40 -6.60
CA LEU A 104 6.37 -7.13 -5.95
C LEU A 104 6.20 -6.64 -4.51
N MET A 105 4.95 -6.59 -4.04
CA MET A 105 4.61 -6.62 -2.62
C MET A 105 4.01 -7.98 -2.31
N LEU A 106 4.57 -8.71 -1.35
CA LEU A 106 4.22 -10.10 -1.08
C LEU A 106 3.70 -10.25 0.35
N LEU A 107 2.46 -10.71 0.48
CA LEU A 107 1.83 -11.05 1.74
C LEU A 107 2.23 -12.47 2.17
N PRO A 108 2.19 -12.77 3.49
CA PRO A 108 2.32 -14.16 3.95
C PRO A 108 1.11 -15.01 3.50
N PRO A 109 1.20 -16.36 3.53
CA PRO A 109 0.10 -17.25 3.14
C PRO A 109 -1.05 -17.22 4.17
N MET A 110 -2.10 -16.44 3.90
CA MET A 110 -3.13 -16.03 4.88
C MET A 110 -4.34 -16.96 5.03
N ARG A 111 -4.44 -18.06 4.27
CA ARG A 111 -5.64 -18.95 4.30
C ARG A 111 -5.75 -19.76 5.58
N TYR A 112 -4.66 -19.92 6.30
CA TYR A 112 -4.54 -20.49 7.64
C TYR A 112 -3.36 -19.80 8.34
N LYS A 113 -3.21 -20.02 9.64
CA LYS A 113 -2.05 -19.50 10.37
C LYS A 113 -0.85 -20.42 10.13
N ALA A 114 -0.08 -20.14 9.07
CA ALA A 114 1.18 -20.82 8.81
C ALA A 114 2.18 -20.59 9.96
N ASP A 115 3.01 -21.58 10.23
CA ASP A 115 4.12 -21.41 11.17
C ASP A 115 5.30 -20.63 10.55
N ASP A 116 6.33 -20.35 11.35
CA ASP A 116 7.47 -19.55 10.91
C ASP A 116 8.21 -20.20 9.74
N ARG A 117 8.41 -21.53 9.79
CA ARG A 117 9.08 -22.29 8.74
C ARG A 117 8.28 -22.30 7.43
N GLU A 118 6.98 -22.50 7.52
CA GLU A 118 6.08 -22.50 6.35
C GLU A 118 6.05 -21.12 5.72
N THR A 119 5.99 -20.06 6.54
CA THR A 119 5.97 -18.66 6.07
C THR A 119 7.29 -18.28 5.40
N VAL A 120 8.43 -18.62 6.01
CA VAL A 120 9.75 -18.35 5.42
C VAL A 120 9.93 -19.11 4.11
N GLU A 121 9.56 -20.39 4.06
CA GLU A 121 9.70 -21.18 2.82
C GLU A 121 8.77 -20.70 1.71
N PHE A 122 7.56 -20.22 2.05
CA PHE A 122 6.69 -19.56 1.08
C PHE A 122 7.38 -18.34 0.43
N PHE A 123 7.97 -17.44 1.22
CA PHE A 123 8.69 -16.29 0.69
C PHE A 123 9.93 -16.68 -0.14
N LYS A 124 10.71 -17.64 0.37
CA LYS A 124 11.89 -18.16 -0.34
C LYS A 124 11.53 -18.77 -1.68
N GLU A 125 10.44 -19.54 -1.76
CA GLU A 125 10.02 -20.18 -3.00
C GLU A 125 9.56 -19.16 -4.05
N VAL A 126 8.85 -18.11 -3.65
CA VAL A 126 8.53 -17.01 -4.57
C VAL A 126 9.82 -16.32 -5.03
N ALA A 127 10.74 -16.02 -4.11
CA ALA A 127 12.00 -15.38 -4.45
C ALA A 127 12.89 -16.19 -5.38
N ARG A 128 12.90 -17.52 -5.28
CA ARG A 128 13.64 -18.39 -6.23
C ARG A 128 13.11 -18.32 -7.67
N ASN A 129 11.86 -17.90 -7.83
CA ASN A 129 11.16 -17.93 -9.11
C ASN A 129 10.99 -16.55 -9.77
N THR A 130 11.59 -15.50 -9.23
CA THR A 130 11.59 -14.16 -9.81
C THR A 130 12.90 -13.43 -9.48
N ASP A 131 13.28 -12.47 -10.28
CA ASP A 131 14.37 -11.52 -10.02
C ASP A 131 13.85 -10.10 -9.73
N LEU A 132 12.52 -9.93 -9.70
CA LEU A 132 11.92 -8.66 -9.30
C LEU A 132 12.22 -8.36 -7.82
N PRO A 133 12.47 -7.10 -7.46
CA PRO A 133 12.58 -6.69 -6.06
C PRO A 133 11.27 -6.97 -5.32
N ILE A 134 11.39 -7.49 -4.11
CA ILE A 134 10.26 -7.91 -3.27
C ILE A 134 10.22 -7.09 -1.99
N MET A 135 9.06 -6.51 -1.72
CA MET A 135 8.67 -5.94 -0.43
C MET A 135 7.84 -6.97 0.33
N ILE A 136 8.29 -7.41 1.49
CA ILE A 136 7.47 -8.25 2.37
C ILE A 136 6.48 -7.38 3.16
N TYR A 137 5.21 -7.76 3.13
CA TYR A 137 4.17 -7.08 3.89
C TYR A 137 3.97 -7.75 5.24
N ASN A 138 4.41 -7.10 6.32
CA ASN A 138 4.23 -7.57 7.68
C ASN A 138 3.05 -6.87 8.35
N ASN A 139 1.91 -7.57 8.46
CA ASN A 139 0.70 -7.07 9.12
C ASN A 139 0.04 -8.18 9.97
N PRO A 140 0.58 -8.46 11.15
CA PRO A 140 0.03 -9.49 12.03
C PRO A 140 -1.35 -9.14 12.60
N VAL A 141 -1.72 -7.85 12.63
CA VAL A 141 -3.02 -7.41 13.14
C VAL A 141 -4.15 -7.94 12.27
N ASP A 142 -4.02 -7.82 10.94
CA ASP A 142 -5.08 -8.23 10.01
C ASP A 142 -4.90 -9.68 9.54
N TYR A 143 -3.66 -10.10 9.27
CA TYR A 143 -3.37 -11.39 8.64
C TYR A 143 -2.93 -12.49 9.61
N LYS A 144 -2.75 -12.17 10.92
CA LYS A 144 -2.46 -13.15 11.98
C LYS A 144 -1.14 -13.90 11.86
N ILE A 145 -0.27 -13.48 10.95
CA ILE A 145 1.11 -13.98 10.78
C ILE A 145 2.05 -12.80 11.00
N ASP A 146 2.92 -12.92 11.99
CA ASP A 146 3.97 -11.94 12.28
C ASP A 146 5.29 -12.42 11.66
N VAL A 147 5.83 -11.64 10.73
CA VAL A 147 7.15 -11.91 10.15
C VAL A 147 8.20 -11.35 11.11
N THR A 148 8.74 -12.24 11.94
CA THR A 148 9.68 -11.90 12.99
C THR A 148 11.06 -11.48 12.46
N LEU A 149 11.88 -10.86 13.34
CA LEU A 149 13.27 -10.51 12.99
C LEU A 149 14.10 -11.75 12.60
N ASP A 150 13.84 -12.91 13.21
CA ASP A 150 14.56 -14.14 12.88
C ASP A 150 14.14 -14.67 11.50
N MET A 151 12.86 -14.58 11.15
CA MET A 151 12.39 -14.90 9.80
C MET A 151 13.00 -13.95 8.75
N PHE A 152 13.05 -12.63 9.02
CA PHE A 152 13.75 -11.69 8.14
C PHE A 152 15.25 -12.01 8.02
N GLN A 153 15.90 -12.48 9.10
CA GLN A 153 17.30 -12.92 9.05
C GLN A 153 17.51 -14.04 8.02
N GLU A 154 16.60 -15.02 7.98
CA GLU A 154 16.68 -16.08 6.98
C GLU A 154 16.44 -15.57 5.53
N LEU A 155 15.56 -14.57 5.37
CA LEU A 155 15.27 -13.96 4.07
C LEU A 155 16.40 -13.09 3.53
N THR A 156 17.41 -12.74 4.35
CA THR A 156 18.59 -11.97 3.88
C THR A 156 19.40 -12.70 2.82
N GLU A 157 19.29 -14.04 2.70
CA GLU A 157 19.95 -14.83 1.65
C GLU A 157 19.48 -14.47 0.22
N PHE A 158 18.29 -13.82 0.09
CA PHE A 158 17.77 -13.34 -1.18
C PHE A 158 17.93 -11.81 -1.29
N PRO A 159 18.94 -11.32 -2.04
CA PRO A 159 19.24 -9.87 -2.08
C PRO A 159 18.10 -9.02 -2.64
N HIS A 160 17.22 -9.60 -3.47
CA HIS A 160 16.08 -8.91 -4.05
C HIS A 160 14.83 -8.90 -3.15
N ILE A 161 14.80 -9.66 -2.03
CA ILE A 161 13.91 -9.33 -0.91
C ILE A 161 14.58 -8.18 -0.16
N ASN A 162 14.19 -6.97 -0.47
CA ASN A 162 14.96 -5.77 -0.09
C ASN A 162 14.10 -4.65 0.52
N ALA A 163 12.81 -4.88 0.74
CA ALA A 163 11.95 -3.93 1.44
C ALA A 163 10.94 -4.62 2.37
N ILE A 164 10.45 -3.86 3.34
CA ILE A 164 9.43 -4.27 4.31
C ILE A 164 8.36 -3.19 4.34
N LYS A 165 7.09 -3.57 4.13
CA LYS A 165 5.95 -2.77 4.54
C LYS A 165 5.63 -3.13 5.98
N GLU A 166 5.90 -2.20 6.89
CA GLU A 166 5.73 -2.37 8.34
C GLU A 166 4.32 -1.97 8.75
N SER A 167 3.54 -2.91 9.26
CA SER A 167 2.17 -2.68 9.71
C SER A 167 1.84 -3.43 11.00
N THR A 168 2.85 -3.66 11.86
CA THR A 168 2.64 -4.31 13.17
C THR A 168 1.87 -3.42 14.15
N ARG A 169 1.76 -2.13 13.86
CA ARG A 169 1.25 -1.07 14.75
C ARG A 169 2.13 -0.83 15.98
N ASP A 170 3.35 -1.35 15.98
CA ASP A 170 4.38 -1.09 16.98
C ASP A 170 5.51 -0.25 16.36
N VAL A 171 5.46 1.06 16.52
CA VAL A 171 6.44 2.00 15.95
C VAL A 171 7.88 1.66 16.36
N THR A 172 8.09 0.98 17.50
CA THR A 172 9.43 0.58 17.96
C THR A 172 10.03 -0.51 17.08
N ASN A 173 9.21 -1.19 16.24
CA ASN A 173 9.70 -2.21 15.33
C ASN A 173 10.62 -1.64 14.24
N ILE A 174 10.39 -0.38 13.83
CA ILE A 174 11.32 0.36 12.94
C ILE A 174 12.73 0.35 13.52
N THR A 175 12.86 0.71 14.80
CA THR A 175 14.15 0.75 15.49
C THR A 175 14.77 -0.65 15.61
N ARG A 176 13.96 -1.70 15.92
CA ARG A 176 14.45 -3.07 15.99
C ARG A 176 14.98 -3.57 14.64
N LEU A 177 14.25 -3.30 13.57
CA LEU A 177 14.66 -3.66 12.20
C LEU A 177 15.95 -2.94 11.80
N LYS A 178 16.05 -1.62 12.04
CA LYS A 178 17.26 -0.84 11.74
C LYS A 178 18.45 -1.30 12.59
N ASN A 179 18.27 -1.61 13.87
CA ASN A 179 19.34 -2.13 14.74
C ASN A 179 19.86 -3.50 14.28
N ARG A 180 18.97 -4.39 13.82
CA ARG A 180 19.34 -5.75 13.39
C ARG A 180 19.95 -5.80 12.02
N PHE A 181 19.39 -5.03 11.06
CA PHE A 181 19.68 -5.17 9.64
C PHE A 181 20.33 -3.94 9.01
N GLY A 182 20.44 -2.82 9.72
CA GLY A 182 20.96 -1.58 9.17
C GLY A 182 20.12 -1.13 7.96
N ASN A 183 20.78 -1.00 6.81
CA ASN A 183 20.16 -0.61 5.55
C ASN A 183 19.91 -1.80 4.60
N ARG A 184 19.92 -3.04 5.12
CA ARG A 184 19.68 -4.24 4.30
C ARG A 184 18.27 -4.26 3.72
N PHE A 185 17.29 -3.75 4.45
CA PHE A 185 15.92 -3.57 4.00
C PHE A 185 15.54 -2.08 4.04
N ALA A 186 14.90 -1.61 2.99
CA ALA A 186 14.11 -0.38 3.06
C ALA A 186 12.85 -0.66 3.87
N ILE A 187 12.47 0.24 4.76
CA ILE A 187 11.30 0.06 5.63
C ILE A 187 10.28 1.15 5.29
N LEU A 188 9.08 0.74 4.87
CA LEU A 188 7.99 1.65 4.55
C LEU A 188 6.87 1.48 5.57
N CYS A 189 6.44 2.59 6.17
CA CYS A 189 5.28 2.63 7.04
C CYS A 189 4.04 2.13 6.29
N GLY A 190 3.32 1.19 6.86
CA GLY A 190 2.13 0.60 6.26
C GLY A 190 0.84 0.91 7.03
N VAL A 191 0.89 1.88 7.96
CA VAL A 191 -0.24 2.27 8.83
C VAL A 191 -0.36 3.79 8.79
N ASP A 192 -1.31 4.31 8.04
CA ASP A 192 -1.43 5.75 7.76
C ASP A 192 -1.35 6.62 9.03
N PRO A 193 -2.05 6.32 10.14
CA PRO A 193 -1.94 7.10 11.38
C PRO A 193 -0.58 7.06 12.10
N LEU A 194 0.37 6.23 11.69
CA LEU A 194 1.70 6.11 12.31
C LEU A 194 2.82 6.69 11.43
N THR A 195 2.46 7.31 10.32
CA THR A 195 3.42 7.76 9.29
C THR A 195 4.48 8.69 9.83
N VAL A 196 4.12 9.71 10.61
CA VAL A 196 5.08 10.72 11.10
C VAL A 196 6.04 10.09 12.10
N GLU A 197 5.54 9.26 13.01
CA GLU A 197 6.32 8.57 14.03
C GLU A 197 7.32 7.62 13.37
N GLU A 198 6.88 6.77 12.44
CA GLU A 198 7.75 5.80 11.79
C GLU A 198 8.80 6.46 10.89
N LEU A 199 8.44 7.52 10.18
CA LEU A 199 9.40 8.32 9.40
C LEU A 199 10.45 9.00 10.30
N ALA A 200 10.04 9.50 11.47
CA ALA A 200 10.94 10.10 12.45
C ALA A 200 11.90 9.06 13.06
N LEU A 201 11.47 7.80 13.18
CA LEU A 201 12.32 6.67 13.64
C LEU A 201 13.20 6.07 12.54
N GLY A 202 13.12 6.58 11.32
CA GLY A 202 14.01 6.19 10.24
C GLY A 202 13.39 5.30 9.16
N ALA A 203 12.06 5.22 9.05
CA ALA A 203 11.42 4.62 7.89
C ALA A 203 11.80 5.38 6.61
N ASP A 204 11.96 4.64 5.51
CA ASP A 204 12.42 5.19 4.23
C ASP A 204 11.27 5.82 3.43
N GLY A 205 10.04 5.39 3.69
CA GLY A 205 8.84 5.86 3.02
C GLY A 205 7.57 5.34 3.67
N LEU A 206 6.48 5.35 2.91
CA LEU A 206 5.20 4.80 3.32
C LEU A 206 4.46 4.13 2.17
N VAL A 207 3.70 3.09 2.49
CA VAL A 207 2.69 2.47 1.62
C VAL A 207 1.33 2.85 2.19
N ALA A 208 0.73 3.89 1.64
CA ALA A 208 -0.44 4.56 2.19
C ALA A 208 -1.75 4.15 1.50
N GLY A 209 -2.84 4.25 2.22
CA GLY A 209 -4.19 4.03 1.71
C GLY A 209 -4.94 5.34 1.46
N LEU A 210 -4.99 6.24 2.45
CA LEU A 210 -5.74 7.50 2.33
C LEU A 210 -5.16 8.45 1.27
N VAL A 211 -3.92 8.26 0.85
CA VAL A 211 -3.29 8.97 -0.28
C VAL A 211 -4.14 8.91 -1.55
N ASP A 212 -4.93 7.84 -1.73
CA ASP A 212 -5.87 7.70 -2.86
C ASP A 212 -6.92 8.82 -2.93
N ALA A 213 -7.20 9.47 -1.80
CA ALA A 213 -8.10 10.61 -1.73
C ALA A 213 -7.39 11.95 -1.46
N PHE A 214 -6.22 11.94 -0.82
CA PHE A 214 -5.47 13.14 -0.41
C PHE A 214 -3.99 13.03 -0.80
N PRO A 215 -3.67 12.93 -2.10
CA PRO A 215 -2.28 12.70 -2.53
C PRO A 215 -1.34 13.84 -2.17
N LYS A 216 -1.74 15.10 -2.34
CA LYS A 216 -0.89 16.26 -2.06
C LYS A 216 -0.49 16.34 -0.59
N GLU A 217 -1.46 16.20 0.32
CA GLU A 217 -1.24 16.29 1.76
C GLU A 217 -0.29 15.21 2.24
N THR A 218 -0.46 13.99 1.72
CA THR A 218 0.41 12.86 2.06
C THR A 218 1.84 13.11 1.59
N VAL A 219 2.04 13.56 0.35
CA VAL A 219 3.37 13.83 -0.20
C VAL A 219 4.03 15.01 0.52
N VAL A 220 3.28 16.08 0.79
CA VAL A 220 3.81 17.25 1.53
C VAL A 220 4.22 16.85 2.95
N MET A 221 3.39 16.11 3.67
CA MET A 221 3.70 15.61 5.01
C MET A 221 4.99 14.76 5.00
N TYR A 222 5.11 13.81 4.07
CA TYR A 222 6.33 13.02 3.89
C TYR A 222 7.55 13.92 3.66
N ASN A 223 7.48 14.87 2.71
CA ASN A 223 8.59 15.74 2.37
C ASN A 223 9.03 16.64 3.55
N LEU A 224 8.09 17.14 4.33
CA LEU A 224 8.39 17.95 5.51
C LEU A 224 9.14 17.14 6.57
N VAL A 225 8.70 15.90 6.88
CA VAL A 225 9.42 15.02 7.82
C VAL A 225 10.83 14.75 7.30
N LYS A 226 10.99 14.40 6.02
CA LYS A 226 12.30 14.10 5.42
C LYS A 226 13.23 15.33 5.36
N ALA A 227 12.66 16.52 5.30
CA ALA A 227 13.39 17.79 5.38
C ALA A 227 13.71 18.23 6.82
N GLY A 228 13.28 17.48 7.86
CA GLY A 228 13.46 17.84 9.27
C GLY A 228 12.53 18.96 9.76
N LYS A 229 11.53 19.33 8.97
CA LYS A 229 10.53 20.38 9.28
C LYS A 229 9.38 19.81 10.10
N MET A 230 9.71 19.27 11.28
CA MET A 230 8.78 18.48 12.10
C MET A 230 7.56 19.29 12.57
N ASP A 231 7.72 20.57 12.95
CA ASP A 231 6.59 21.37 13.41
C ASP A 231 5.55 21.58 12.29
N GLU A 232 6.01 21.83 11.05
CA GLU A 232 5.15 21.97 9.88
C GLU A 232 4.47 20.60 9.54
N ALA A 233 5.22 19.51 9.60
CA ALA A 233 4.69 18.15 9.39
C ALA A 233 3.61 17.80 10.42
N ILE A 234 3.86 18.06 11.70
CA ILE A 234 2.94 17.81 12.81
C ILE A 234 1.65 18.64 12.67
N ALA A 235 1.75 19.87 12.16
CA ALA A 235 0.57 20.71 11.94
C ALA A 235 -0.38 20.07 10.89
N ILE A 236 0.18 19.58 9.78
CA ILE A 236 -0.60 18.84 8.77
C ILE A 236 -1.11 17.51 9.35
N TYR A 237 -0.28 16.78 10.04
CA TYR A 237 -0.60 15.46 10.61
C TYR A 237 -1.78 15.55 11.61
N ARG A 238 -1.81 16.58 12.47
CA ARG A 238 -2.92 16.81 13.41
C ARG A 238 -4.24 17.07 12.70
N TRP A 239 -4.22 17.86 11.63
CA TRP A 239 -5.40 18.06 10.78
C TRP A 239 -5.82 16.77 10.11
N PHE A 240 -4.85 15.98 9.65
CA PHE A 240 -5.07 14.78 8.86
C PHE A 240 -5.49 13.57 9.69
N MET A 241 -5.21 13.54 10.99
CA MET A 241 -5.41 12.38 11.85
C MET A 241 -6.82 11.77 11.78
N PRO A 242 -7.94 12.54 11.88
CA PRO A 242 -9.26 11.93 11.79
C PRO A 242 -9.54 11.25 10.43
N LEU A 243 -8.87 11.71 9.37
CA LEU A 243 -8.96 11.12 8.04
C LEU A 243 -8.05 9.88 7.92
N LEU A 244 -6.82 9.94 8.46
CA LEU A 244 -5.88 8.81 8.48
C LEU A 244 -6.45 7.60 9.23
N GLU A 245 -7.24 7.83 10.30
CA GLU A 245 -7.92 6.78 11.05
C GLU A 245 -8.96 6.00 10.23
N LEU A 246 -9.39 6.50 9.08
CA LEU A 246 -10.25 5.76 8.16
C LEU A 246 -9.55 4.52 7.59
N ASP A 247 -8.20 4.54 7.49
CA ASP A 247 -7.39 3.45 6.95
C ASP A 247 -7.25 2.25 7.91
N ILE A 248 -7.43 2.46 9.21
CA ILE A 248 -7.30 1.37 10.19
C ILE A 248 -8.63 0.71 10.58
N HIS A 249 -9.70 1.03 9.90
CA HIS A 249 -11.02 0.45 10.12
C HIS A 249 -11.21 -0.84 9.29
N PRO A 250 -11.96 -1.86 9.77
CA PRO A 250 -12.25 -3.07 8.98
C PRO A 250 -12.91 -2.80 7.63
N LYS A 251 -13.60 -1.67 7.47
CA LYS A 251 -14.19 -1.22 6.20
C LYS A 251 -13.36 -0.14 5.51
N LEU A 252 -12.04 -0.16 5.67
CA LEU A 252 -11.13 0.85 5.10
C LEU A 252 -11.37 1.06 3.60
N VAL A 253 -11.62 0.00 2.83
CA VAL A 253 -11.88 0.10 1.39
C VAL A 253 -13.06 1.01 1.10
N GLN A 254 -14.20 0.77 1.76
CA GLN A 254 -15.41 1.58 1.58
C GLN A 254 -15.20 3.03 2.05
N TYR A 255 -14.48 3.21 3.17
CA TYR A 255 -14.23 4.53 3.74
C TYR A 255 -13.33 5.38 2.84
N ILE A 256 -12.24 4.79 2.33
CA ILE A 256 -11.31 5.51 1.46
C ILE A 256 -11.93 5.73 0.07
N LYS A 257 -12.68 4.78 -0.48
CA LYS A 257 -13.46 5.01 -1.71
C LYS A 257 -14.42 6.18 -1.56
N LEU A 258 -15.14 6.26 -0.44
CA LEU A 258 -16.03 7.38 -0.17
C LEU A 258 -15.26 8.72 -0.09
N ALA A 259 -14.07 8.73 0.52
CA ALA A 259 -13.19 9.89 0.56
C ALA A 259 -12.73 10.29 -0.86
N ALA A 260 -12.35 9.33 -1.69
CA ALA A 260 -11.95 9.56 -3.08
C ALA A 260 -13.09 10.12 -3.95
N VAL A 261 -14.35 9.75 -3.67
CA VAL A 261 -15.53 10.37 -4.29
C VAL A 261 -15.63 11.84 -3.89
N GLN A 262 -15.50 12.16 -2.59
CA GLN A 262 -15.63 13.54 -2.11
C GLN A 262 -14.51 14.46 -2.63
N THR A 263 -13.35 13.92 -2.94
CA THR A 263 -12.25 14.66 -3.58
C THR A 263 -12.31 14.63 -5.12
N GLY A 264 -13.28 13.91 -5.70
CA GLY A 264 -13.54 13.90 -7.13
C GLY A 264 -12.63 12.97 -7.95
N ILE A 265 -11.90 12.06 -7.32
CA ILE A 265 -10.93 11.16 -7.96
C ILE A 265 -11.20 9.67 -7.71
N GLY A 266 -12.44 9.28 -7.44
CA GLY A 266 -12.82 7.89 -7.18
C GLY A 266 -14.30 7.59 -7.40
N THR A 267 -14.66 6.32 -7.25
CA THR A 267 -16.04 5.81 -7.18
C THR A 267 -16.25 5.11 -5.86
N GLU A 268 -17.49 5.06 -5.36
CA GLU A 268 -17.80 4.34 -4.11
C GLU A 268 -18.24 2.89 -4.32
N TYR A 269 -18.29 2.43 -5.56
CA TYR A 269 -18.65 1.05 -5.87
C TYR A 269 -17.58 0.08 -5.36
N VAL A 270 -18.03 -0.91 -4.60
CA VAL A 270 -17.21 -2.01 -4.08
C VAL A 270 -17.73 -3.33 -4.63
N ARG A 271 -16.86 -4.32 -4.74
CA ARG A 271 -17.24 -5.64 -5.23
C ARG A 271 -17.62 -6.58 -4.09
N ALA A 272 -18.70 -7.31 -4.26
CA ALA A 272 -19.15 -8.31 -3.28
C ALA A 272 -18.02 -9.29 -2.87
N PRO A 273 -17.92 -9.71 -1.61
CA PRO A 273 -18.90 -9.57 -0.53
C PRO A 273 -18.94 -8.21 0.20
N ARG A 274 -18.11 -7.22 -0.21
CA ARG A 274 -18.22 -5.87 0.35
C ARG A 274 -19.53 -5.24 -0.12
N LEU A 275 -20.14 -4.48 0.78
CA LEU A 275 -21.36 -3.72 0.50
C LEU A 275 -21.07 -2.22 0.63
N PRO A 276 -21.75 -1.37 -0.14
CA PRO A 276 -21.69 0.08 0.03
C PRO A 276 -22.04 0.51 1.46
N LEU A 277 -21.50 1.62 1.91
CA LEU A 277 -21.88 2.22 3.19
C LEU A 277 -23.29 2.80 3.09
N VAL A 278 -24.08 2.60 4.15
CA VAL A 278 -25.46 3.07 4.24
C VAL A 278 -25.78 3.66 5.61
N GLY A 279 -26.87 4.44 5.72
CA GLY A 279 -27.42 4.96 6.97
C GLY A 279 -26.42 5.76 7.80
N GLU A 280 -26.54 5.66 9.11
CA GLU A 280 -25.74 6.43 10.09
C GLU A 280 -24.22 6.24 9.93
N GLU A 281 -23.77 5.05 9.53
CA GLU A 281 -22.34 4.79 9.30
C GLU A 281 -21.83 5.65 8.16
N ARG A 282 -22.56 5.69 7.03
CA ARG A 282 -22.20 6.51 5.87
C ARG A 282 -22.20 8.00 6.22
N GLU A 283 -23.21 8.46 6.95
CA GLU A 283 -23.30 9.86 7.37
C GLU A 283 -22.15 10.27 8.29
N ARG A 284 -21.80 9.41 9.26
CA ARG A 284 -20.66 9.64 10.15
C ARG A 284 -19.35 9.73 9.40
N VAL A 285 -19.09 8.82 8.45
CA VAL A 285 -17.85 8.82 7.65
C VAL A 285 -17.80 10.04 6.72
N LEU A 286 -18.92 10.38 6.06
CA LEU A 286 -19.04 11.60 5.26
C LEU A 286 -18.77 12.86 6.08
N LYS A 287 -19.25 12.91 7.32
CA LYS A 287 -18.98 14.07 8.20
C LYS A 287 -17.49 14.23 8.45
N VAL A 288 -16.78 13.15 8.78
CA VAL A 288 -15.31 13.19 8.99
C VAL A 288 -14.60 13.68 7.73
N ILE A 289 -14.97 13.15 6.57
CA ILE A 289 -14.36 13.53 5.29
C ILE A 289 -14.62 15.01 4.97
N ASN A 290 -15.87 15.44 5.07
CA ASN A 290 -16.26 16.82 4.74
C ASN A 290 -15.68 17.84 5.72
N ASP A 291 -15.61 17.53 7.01
CA ASP A 291 -14.94 18.38 8.02
C ASP A 291 -13.45 18.54 7.69
N GLY A 292 -12.79 17.44 7.30
CA GLY A 292 -11.40 17.45 6.84
C GLY A 292 -11.20 18.31 5.59
N ILE A 293 -12.06 18.15 4.58
CA ILE A 293 -11.99 18.95 3.34
C ILE A 293 -12.25 20.43 3.64
N ALA A 294 -13.24 20.76 4.48
CA ALA A 294 -13.58 22.14 4.83
C ALA A 294 -12.47 22.87 5.60
N SER A 295 -11.69 22.14 6.41
CA SER A 295 -10.57 22.65 7.18
C SER A 295 -9.19 22.40 6.56
N ARG A 296 -9.16 22.03 5.28
CA ARG A 296 -7.94 21.65 4.54
C ARG A 296 -6.87 22.74 4.63
N PRO A 297 -5.64 22.44 5.06
CA PRO A 297 -4.57 23.42 5.14
C PRO A 297 -4.18 23.94 3.74
N LYS A 298 -3.70 25.15 3.68
CA LYS A 298 -3.02 25.67 2.48
C LYS A 298 -1.62 25.07 2.46
N LEU A 299 -1.31 24.30 1.43
CA LEU A 299 -0.04 23.60 1.22
C LEU A 299 0.89 24.44 0.34
#